data_430f316173d2f3257f4bc56b02a7cbf0
#
_entry.id   430f316173d2f3257f4bc56b02a7cbf0
#
_cell.length_a   1.000
_cell.length_b   1.000
_cell.length_c   1.000
_cell.angle_alpha   90.00
_cell.angle_beta   90.00
_cell.angle_gamma   90.00
#
_symmetry.space_group_name_H-M   'P 1'
#
loop_
_entity.id
_entity.type
_entity.pdbx_description
1 polymer ?
#
loop_
_entity_poly.entity_id
_entity_poly.type
_entity_poly.pdbx_seq_one_letter_code
_entity_poly.pdbx_strand_id
1 'polypeptide(L)'
;VPYSEKELNEATLKLVDDQKIQNGYIRPFVWRGSEMMGVSAQKTKINVAIAIWDWPAYFDAKLKQKGIKLNISKWQRPPQNSSPWDSKAAGLYMICTLSKHEAEKQGYTDSLMLDHEGNIAEATSANIFFKDTNDELNTPIPDSFLDGITRKTVIEIAKSKGIKINERKISPKEIQSFKGCFITGTAAEITPVASIKDCTFEVCEMILDLSSTYEKIVGKV
;
A
#
# COMPACT_ATOMS: atom_id res chain seq x y z
N VAL A 1 7.00 -17.37 15.04
CA VAL A 1 5.82 -18.10 14.51
C VAL A 1 6.12 -19.59 14.68
N PRO A 2 5.20 -20.42 15.26
CA PRO A 2 5.47 -21.84 15.56
C PRO A 2 5.25 -22.79 14.34
N TYR A 3 5.04 -22.26 13.17
CA TYR A 3 4.83 -23.01 11.93
C TYR A 3 5.86 -22.64 10.87
N SER A 4 6.29 -23.60 10.07
CA SER A 4 7.14 -23.39 8.91
C SER A 4 6.38 -22.69 7.77
N GLU A 5 7.12 -22.08 6.85
CA GLU A 5 6.54 -21.49 5.64
C GLU A 5 5.74 -22.52 4.82
N LYS A 6 6.27 -23.74 4.73
CA LYS A 6 5.60 -24.85 4.02
C LYS A 6 4.22 -25.16 4.64
N GLU A 7 4.14 -25.31 5.97
CA GLU A 7 2.88 -25.59 6.66
C GLU A 7 1.86 -24.45 6.46
N LEU A 8 2.31 -23.19 6.52
CA LEU A 8 1.45 -22.03 6.30
C LEU A 8 0.94 -21.97 4.87
N ASN A 9 1.79 -22.26 3.89
CA ASN A 9 1.40 -22.29 2.47
C ASN A 9 0.42 -23.42 2.19
N GLU A 10 0.67 -24.64 2.68
CA GLU A 10 -0.24 -25.78 2.53
C GLU A 10 -1.61 -25.51 3.17
N ALA A 11 -1.63 -24.94 4.38
CA ALA A 11 -2.87 -24.55 5.05
C ALA A 11 -3.63 -23.47 4.27
N THR A 12 -2.92 -22.52 3.67
CA THR A 12 -3.52 -21.46 2.85
C THR A 12 -4.17 -22.03 1.60
N LEU A 13 -3.44 -22.89 0.85
CA LEU A 13 -3.96 -23.51 -0.37
C LEU A 13 -5.18 -24.39 -0.05
N LYS A 14 -5.09 -25.20 1.00
CA LYS A 14 -6.22 -26.01 1.45
C LYS A 14 -7.45 -25.16 1.80
N LEU A 15 -7.26 -24.04 2.49
CA LEU A 15 -8.37 -23.14 2.84
C LEU A 15 -9.03 -22.53 1.58
N VAL A 16 -8.23 -22.17 0.58
CA VAL A 16 -8.74 -21.67 -0.72
C VAL A 16 -9.61 -22.74 -1.40
N ASP A 17 -9.12 -23.96 -1.46
CA ASP A 17 -9.84 -25.08 -2.09
C ASP A 17 -11.13 -25.42 -1.34
N ASP A 18 -11.08 -25.53 -0.02
CA ASP A 18 -12.25 -25.84 0.83
C ASP A 18 -13.36 -24.79 0.70
N GLN A 19 -13.00 -23.51 0.59
CA GLN A 19 -13.94 -22.39 0.47
C GLN A 19 -14.39 -22.12 -0.98
N LYS A 20 -13.75 -22.73 -1.98
CA LYS A 20 -14.03 -22.55 -3.42
C LYS A 20 -14.04 -21.08 -3.88
N ILE A 21 -13.25 -20.24 -3.21
CA ILE A 21 -13.11 -18.83 -3.55
C ILE A 21 -12.15 -18.70 -4.73
N GLN A 22 -12.63 -18.15 -5.85
CA GLN A 22 -11.82 -17.93 -7.04
C GLN A 22 -11.19 -16.53 -7.09
N ASN A 23 -11.85 -15.54 -6.50
CA ASN A 23 -11.36 -14.18 -6.42
C ASN A 23 -11.60 -13.65 -5.01
N GLY A 24 -10.58 -13.65 -4.20
CA GLY A 24 -10.74 -13.29 -2.80
C GLY A 24 -9.48 -12.66 -2.18
N TYR A 25 -9.64 -12.25 -0.95
CA TYR A 25 -8.56 -11.72 -0.13
C TYR A 25 -8.14 -12.74 0.91
N ILE A 26 -6.85 -13.05 0.93
CA ILE A 26 -6.24 -13.95 1.93
C ILE A 26 -5.53 -13.06 2.95
N ARG A 27 -5.87 -13.22 4.22
CA ARG A 27 -5.26 -12.49 5.33
C ARG A 27 -4.69 -13.44 6.38
N PRO A 28 -3.41 -13.79 6.29
CA PRO A 28 -2.72 -14.41 7.42
C PRO A 28 -2.45 -13.35 8.49
N PHE A 29 -2.60 -13.71 9.75
CA PHE A 29 -2.25 -12.85 10.86
C PHE A 29 -1.76 -13.64 12.07
N VAL A 30 -0.90 -13.01 12.84
CA VAL A 30 -0.22 -13.59 13.99
C VAL A 30 -0.39 -12.65 15.17
N TRP A 31 -0.71 -13.18 16.33
CA TRP A 31 -0.81 -12.36 17.55
C TRP A 31 -0.35 -13.12 18.79
N ARG A 32 0.01 -12.37 19.79
CA ARG A 32 0.36 -12.90 21.10
C ARG A 32 -0.90 -13.17 21.92
N GLY A 33 -0.87 -14.26 22.69
CA GLY A 33 -1.96 -14.61 23.63
C GLY A 33 -2.05 -13.64 24.81
N SER A 34 -3.06 -13.84 25.64
CA SER A 34 -3.43 -12.99 26.76
C SER A 34 -2.99 -13.55 28.13
N GLU A 35 -2.05 -14.48 28.15
CA GLU A 35 -1.62 -15.16 29.37
C GLU A 35 -0.81 -14.26 30.31
N MET A 36 -0.39 -13.10 29.84
CA MET A 36 0.35 -12.12 30.64
C MET A 36 -0.32 -10.75 30.53
N MET A 37 -0.38 -10.06 31.67
CA MET A 37 -0.71 -8.63 31.76
C MET A 37 0.59 -7.83 31.89
N GLY A 38 0.76 -6.80 31.07
CA GLY A 38 1.92 -5.92 31.09
C GLY A 38 2.65 -5.86 29.76
N VAL A 39 3.77 -5.12 29.73
CA VAL A 39 4.53 -4.86 28.50
C VAL A 39 5.23 -6.12 28.00
N SER A 40 5.75 -6.95 28.90
CA SER A 40 6.43 -8.19 28.50
C SER A 40 5.43 -9.23 28.02
N ALA A 41 5.68 -9.77 26.84
CA ALA A 41 4.88 -10.83 26.24
C ALA A 41 5.70 -12.12 25.97
N GLN A 42 6.84 -12.29 26.65
CA GLN A 42 7.78 -13.36 26.36
C GLN A 42 7.20 -14.77 26.62
N LYS A 43 6.31 -14.90 27.60
CA LYS A 43 5.69 -16.19 27.99
C LYS A 43 4.31 -16.39 27.40
N THR A 44 3.83 -15.50 26.53
CA THR A 44 2.54 -15.67 25.87
C THR A 44 2.65 -16.63 24.69
N LYS A 45 1.57 -17.33 24.40
CA LYS A 45 1.45 -18.16 23.21
C LYS A 45 1.45 -17.28 21.95
N ILE A 46 1.96 -17.83 20.86
CA ILE A 46 1.84 -17.21 19.54
C ILE A 46 0.68 -17.93 18.82
N ASN A 47 -0.33 -17.17 18.48
CA ASN A 47 -1.48 -17.65 17.73
C ASN A 47 -1.34 -17.24 16.27
N VAL A 48 -1.82 -18.10 15.36
CA VAL A 48 -1.82 -17.85 13.92
C VAL A 48 -3.21 -18.16 13.39
N ALA A 49 -3.72 -17.33 12.51
CA ALA A 49 -4.93 -17.61 11.75
C ALA A 49 -4.75 -17.16 10.30
N ILE A 50 -5.46 -17.81 9.40
CA ILE A 50 -5.56 -17.45 8.00
C ILE A 50 -7.05 -17.27 7.71
N ALA A 51 -7.44 -16.09 7.30
CA ALA A 51 -8.80 -15.78 6.87
C ALA A 51 -8.83 -15.60 5.35
N ILE A 52 -9.93 -16.05 4.73
CA ILE A 52 -10.19 -15.83 3.32
C ILE A 52 -11.65 -15.43 3.13
N TRP A 53 -11.91 -14.51 2.23
CA TRP A 53 -13.29 -14.13 1.84
C TRP A 53 -13.31 -13.56 0.44
N ASP A 54 -14.47 -13.59 -0.21
CA ASP A 54 -14.69 -12.87 -1.45
C ASP A 54 -14.49 -11.38 -1.22
N TRP A 55 -13.66 -10.78 -2.07
CA TRP A 55 -13.37 -9.35 -1.97
C TRP A 55 -13.68 -8.69 -3.31
N PRO A 56 -14.70 -7.84 -3.37
CA PRO A 56 -14.90 -6.98 -4.52
C PRO A 56 -13.70 -6.03 -4.66
N ALA A 57 -13.53 -5.45 -5.83
CA ALA A 57 -12.47 -4.48 -6.04
C ALA A 57 -12.46 -3.41 -4.93
N TYR A 58 -11.31 -3.12 -4.35
CA TYR A 58 -11.15 -2.15 -3.25
C TYR A 58 -11.65 -0.75 -3.65
N PHE A 59 -11.39 -0.37 -4.89
CA PHE A 59 -12.00 0.80 -5.52
C PHE A 59 -12.88 0.35 -6.68
N ASP A 60 -14.03 0.99 -6.85
CA ASP A 60 -14.89 0.69 -7.98
C ASP A 60 -14.23 1.05 -9.33
N ALA A 61 -14.73 0.48 -10.43
CA ALA A 61 -14.15 0.68 -11.76
C ALA A 61 -14.16 2.16 -12.20
N LYS A 62 -15.13 2.95 -11.73
CA LYS A 62 -15.19 4.39 -12.02
C LYS A 62 -14.09 5.16 -11.32
N LEU A 63 -13.78 4.80 -10.06
CA LEU A 63 -12.67 5.41 -9.32
C LEU A 63 -11.31 5.00 -9.90
N LYS A 64 -11.15 3.76 -10.37
CA LYS A 64 -9.94 3.34 -11.09
C LYS A 64 -9.75 4.13 -12.40
N GLN A 65 -10.82 4.48 -13.11
CA GLN A 65 -10.72 5.28 -14.35
C GLN A 65 -10.50 6.76 -14.09
N LYS A 66 -11.18 7.33 -13.07
CA LYS A 66 -11.14 8.78 -12.81
C LYS A 66 -10.00 9.17 -11.86
N GLY A 67 -9.45 8.23 -11.14
CA GLY A 67 -8.49 8.46 -10.06
C GLY A 67 -9.15 8.86 -8.74
N ILE A 68 -8.47 8.53 -7.65
CA ILE A 68 -8.88 8.86 -6.28
C ILE A 68 -8.36 10.25 -5.87
N LYS A 69 -8.95 10.82 -4.81
CA LYS A 69 -8.52 12.10 -4.25
C LYS A 69 -7.88 11.90 -2.88
N LEU A 70 -6.73 12.51 -2.66
CA LEU A 70 -6.02 12.46 -1.40
C LEU A 70 -5.98 13.84 -0.74
N ASN A 71 -6.15 13.88 0.59
CA ASN A 71 -5.66 15.03 1.37
C ASN A 71 -4.21 14.79 1.81
N ILE A 72 -3.64 15.67 2.61
CA ILE A 72 -2.36 15.44 3.31
C ILE A 72 -2.66 15.25 4.78
N SER A 73 -2.21 14.12 5.33
CA SER A 73 -2.39 13.78 6.73
C SER A 73 -1.65 14.75 7.66
N LYS A 74 -2.22 15.01 8.83
CA LYS A 74 -1.51 15.64 9.94
C LYS A 74 -0.62 14.67 10.72
N TRP A 75 -0.87 13.36 10.59
CA TRP A 75 -0.07 12.32 11.20
C TRP A 75 1.07 11.93 10.28
N GLN A 76 2.25 11.76 10.85
CA GLN A 76 3.47 11.42 10.12
C GLN A 76 3.86 9.96 10.36
N ARG A 77 4.56 9.36 9.40
CA ARG A 77 5.21 8.06 9.59
C ARG A 77 6.36 8.23 10.57
N PRO A 78 6.52 7.30 11.53
CA PRO A 78 7.55 7.39 12.55
C PRO A 78 8.95 7.17 11.98
N PRO A 79 9.99 7.73 12.61
CA PRO A 79 11.37 7.47 12.21
C PRO A 79 11.78 6.01 12.48
N GLN A 80 12.80 5.55 11.78
CA GLN A 80 13.30 4.18 11.84
C GLN A 80 13.65 3.70 13.26
N ASN A 81 14.17 4.58 14.09
CA ASN A 81 14.62 4.27 15.46
C ASN A 81 13.49 4.32 16.51
N SER A 82 12.26 4.64 16.12
CA SER A 82 11.11 4.75 17.03
C SER A 82 10.12 3.60 16.91
N SER A 83 10.20 2.80 15.87
CA SER A 83 9.25 1.72 15.60
C SER A 83 9.85 0.68 14.65
N PRO A 84 9.33 -0.57 14.63
CA PRO A 84 9.68 -1.58 13.64
C PRO A 84 8.99 -1.24 12.29
N TRP A 85 9.40 -0.14 11.65
CA TRP A 85 8.78 0.49 10.49
C TRP A 85 8.65 -0.43 9.26
N ASP A 86 9.55 -1.40 9.13
CA ASP A 86 9.60 -2.41 8.07
C ASP A 86 8.70 -3.63 8.34
N SER A 87 8.01 -3.65 9.49
CA SER A 87 7.07 -4.70 9.84
C SER A 87 5.62 -4.29 9.56
N LYS A 88 4.79 -5.28 9.13
CA LYS A 88 3.34 -5.09 8.98
C LYS A 88 2.63 -5.23 10.33
N ALA A 89 3.09 -4.47 11.32
CA ALA A 89 2.58 -4.50 12.69
C ALA A 89 1.31 -3.66 12.85
N ALA A 90 0.29 -4.21 13.52
CA ALA A 90 -1.01 -3.55 13.70
C ALA A 90 -0.89 -2.18 14.40
N GLY A 91 0.06 -2.02 15.32
CA GLY A 91 0.30 -0.76 16.02
C GLY A 91 0.69 0.41 15.09
N LEU A 92 1.31 0.12 13.95
CA LEU A 92 1.70 1.13 12.97
C LEU A 92 0.51 1.60 12.11
N TYR A 93 -0.60 0.85 12.09
CA TYR A 93 -1.81 1.22 11.35
C TYR A 93 -2.74 2.17 12.10
N MET A 94 -2.50 2.42 13.38
CA MET A 94 -3.32 3.36 14.16
C MET A 94 -3.32 4.76 13.51
N ILE A 95 -2.15 5.31 13.20
CA ILE A 95 -2.04 6.63 12.55
C ILE A 95 -2.60 6.62 11.12
N CYS A 96 -2.48 5.49 10.42
CA CYS A 96 -3.08 5.30 9.08
C CYS A 96 -4.61 5.36 9.18
N THR A 97 -5.21 4.65 10.15
CA THR A 97 -6.66 4.68 10.39
C THR A 97 -7.16 6.08 10.73
N LEU A 98 -6.46 6.80 11.62
CA LEU A 98 -6.80 8.17 11.98
C LEU A 98 -6.73 9.11 10.77
N SER A 99 -5.70 8.95 9.93
CA SER A 99 -5.52 9.73 8.70
C SER A 99 -6.63 9.46 7.69
N LYS A 100 -6.97 8.18 7.50
CA LYS A 100 -8.04 7.74 6.60
C LYS A 100 -9.40 8.31 7.02
N HIS A 101 -9.76 8.18 8.29
CA HIS A 101 -11.02 8.72 8.82
C HIS A 101 -11.12 10.24 8.67
N GLU A 102 -10.01 10.96 8.86
CA GLU A 102 -9.98 12.40 8.66
C GLU A 102 -10.16 12.78 7.19
N ALA A 103 -9.50 12.05 6.27
CA ALA A 103 -9.66 12.23 4.83
C ALA A 103 -11.12 12.02 4.40
N GLU A 104 -11.74 10.94 4.84
CA GLU A 104 -13.15 10.60 4.52
C GLU A 104 -14.13 11.67 5.02
N LYS A 105 -13.92 12.20 6.23
CA LYS A 105 -14.73 13.31 6.76
C LYS A 105 -14.63 14.57 5.92
N GLN A 106 -13.50 14.79 5.25
CA GLN A 106 -13.24 15.93 4.37
C GLN A 106 -13.65 15.65 2.91
N GLY A 107 -14.22 14.47 2.60
CA GLY A 107 -14.64 14.10 1.24
C GLY A 107 -13.53 13.61 0.33
N TYR A 108 -12.36 13.27 0.88
CA TYR A 108 -11.27 12.61 0.17
C TYR A 108 -11.40 11.08 0.25
N THR A 109 -10.80 10.40 -0.72
CA THR A 109 -10.82 8.92 -0.73
C THR A 109 -9.78 8.34 0.22
N ASP A 110 -8.61 8.98 0.37
CA ASP A 110 -7.50 8.53 1.22
C ASP A 110 -6.63 9.73 1.62
N SER A 111 -5.53 9.46 2.32
CA SER A 111 -4.60 10.48 2.83
C SER A 111 -3.17 10.18 2.38
N LEU A 112 -2.49 11.20 1.87
CA LEU A 112 -1.04 11.18 1.71
C LEU A 112 -0.41 11.43 3.08
N MET A 113 0.50 10.55 3.49
CA MET A 113 1.27 10.67 4.72
C MET A 113 2.68 11.14 4.42
N LEU A 114 3.21 11.97 5.30
CA LEU A 114 4.60 12.42 5.27
C LEU A 114 5.43 11.59 6.26
N ASP A 115 6.73 11.54 6.05
CA ASP A 115 7.68 11.03 7.04
C ASP A 115 7.92 12.07 8.16
N HIS A 116 8.71 11.70 9.15
CA HIS A 116 9.06 12.57 10.28
C HIS A 116 9.92 13.79 9.88
N GLU A 117 10.52 13.78 8.70
CA GLU A 117 11.29 14.92 8.15
C GLU A 117 10.41 15.83 7.27
N GLY A 118 9.16 15.46 7.03
CA GLY A 118 8.21 16.20 6.22
C GLY A 118 8.27 15.88 4.73
N ASN A 119 8.99 14.84 4.30
CA ASN A 119 8.95 14.35 2.94
C ASN A 119 7.75 13.43 2.71
N ILE A 120 7.36 13.25 1.47
CA ILE A 120 6.31 12.30 1.09
C ILE A 120 6.76 10.88 1.44
N ALA A 121 5.91 10.13 2.11
CA ALA A 121 6.11 8.72 2.47
C ALA A 121 5.23 7.80 1.62
N GLU A 122 3.98 7.68 1.97
CA GLU A 122 3.03 6.77 1.33
C GLU A 122 1.58 7.25 1.54
N ALA A 123 0.58 6.57 0.97
CA ALA A 123 -0.81 6.72 1.39
C ALA A 123 -1.08 5.89 2.66
N THR A 124 -2.31 5.90 3.21
CA THR A 124 -2.55 5.23 4.51
C THR A 124 -2.34 3.71 4.49
N SER A 125 -2.41 3.08 3.31
CA SER A 125 -2.26 1.62 3.15
C SER A 125 -1.61 1.20 1.83
N ALA A 126 -0.98 2.13 1.12
CA ALA A 126 -0.44 1.92 -0.22
C ALA A 126 0.77 2.83 -0.48
N ASN A 127 1.76 2.31 -1.21
CA ASN A 127 2.89 3.13 -1.65
C ASN A 127 2.46 4.09 -2.76
N ILE A 128 3.25 5.13 -3.04
CA ILE A 128 2.92 6.17 -4.00
C ILE A 128 4.01 6.36 -5.06
N PHE A 129 3.58 6.66 -6.27
CA PHE A 129 4.44 6.99 -7.41
C PHE A 129 3.96 8.27 -8.07
N PHE A 130 4.90 9.04 -8.58
CA PHE A 130 4.66 10.25 -9.35
C PHE A 130 5.34 10.15 -10.71
N LYS A 131 4.63 10.53 -11.77
CA LYS A 131 5.18 10.69 -13.11
C LYS A 131 5.55 12.14 -13.32
N ASP A 132 6.78 12.38 -13.74
CA ASP A 132 7.25 13.74 -14.06
C ASP A 132 7.03 14.13 -15.54
N THR A 133 7.56 15.29 -15.93
CA THR A 133 7.46 15.81 -17.30
C THR A 133 8.36 15.08 -18.30
N ASN A 134 9.31 14.28 -17.85
CA ASN A 134 10.23 13.51 -18.70
C ASN A 134 9.76 12.06 -18.87
N ASP A 135 8.53 11.74 -18.46
CA ASP A 135 7.98 10.39 -18.42
C ASP A 135 8.77 9.43 -17.51
N GLU A 136 9.48 9.97 -16.52
CA GLU A 136 10.13 9.18 -15.47
C GLU A 136 9.20 9.00 -14.27
N LEU A 137 9.34 7.87 -13.59
CA LEU A 137 8.62 7.62 -12.34
C LEU A 137 9.50 7.98 -11.13
N ASN A 138 8.89 8.64 -10.18
CA ASN A 138 9.51 8.99 -8.90
C ASN A 138 8.71 8.35 -7.76
N THR A 139 9.39 7.70 -6.82
CA THR A 139 8.75 7.08 -5.65
C THR A 139 9.61 7.31 -4.41
N PRO A 140 9.00 7.52 -3.23
CA PRO A 140 9.75 7.68 -2.00
C PRO A 140 10.59 6.44 -1.65
N ILE A 141 11.75 6.67 -1.02
CA ILE A 141 12.58 5.61 -0.43
C ILE A 141 11.83 5.02 0.76
N PRO A 142 11.62 3.69 0.84
CA PRO A 142 10.88 3.06 1.92
C PRO A 142 11.75 2.94 3.18
N ASP A 143 11.99 4.04 3.87
CA ASP A 143 12.80 4.15 5.09
C ASP A 143 12.00 4.43 6.37
N SER A 144 10.69 4.67 6.24
CA SER A 144 9.76 4.91 7.35
C SER A 144 8.40 4.21 7.14
N PHE A 145 8.27 3.42 6.09
CA PHE A 145 7.06 2.71 5.70
C PHE A 145 7.43 1.42 4.94
N LEU A 146 6.44 0.56 4.71
CA LEU A 146 6.67 -0.75 4.08
C LEU A 146 7.11 -0.62 2.62
N ASP A 147 8.18 -1.34 2.26
CA ASP A 147 8.56 -1.58 0.87
C ASP A 147 7.65 -2.66 0.27
N GLY A 148 6.49 -2.24 -0.23
CA GLY A 148 5.41 -3.10 -0.65
C GLY A 148 5.78 -4.04 -1.81
N ILE A 149 5.24 -5.27 -1.79
CA ILE A 149 5.44 -6.25 -2.87
C ILE A 149 4.92 -5.68 -4.19
N THR A 150 3.73 -5.08 -4.20
CA THR A 150 3.18 -4.43 -5.39
C THR A 150 4.06 -3.28 -5.88
N ARG A 151 4.65 -2.49 -4.97
CA ARG A 151 5.62 -1.44 -5.32
C ARG A 151 6.82 -2.03 -6.07
N LYS A 152 7.42 -3.11 -5.56
CA LYS A 152 8.55 -3.80 -6.20
C LYS A 152 8.18 -4.32 -7.59
N THR A 153 7.03 -4.98 -7.71
CA THR A 153 6.53 -5.48 -8.99
C THR A 153 6.34 -4.34 -10.01
N VAL A 154 5.80 -3.20 -9.58
CA VAL A 154 5.65 -2.02 -10.46
C VAL A 154 7.01 -1.48 -10.91
N ILE A 155 8.01 -1.46 -10.04
CA ILE A 155 9.38 -1.06 -10.39
C ILE A 155 9.96 -2.02 -11.45
N GLU A 156 9.75 -3.32 -11.31
CA GLU A 156 10.21 -4.33 -12.27
C GLU A 156 9.50 -4.18 -13.62
N ILE A 157 8.17 -4.01 -13.62
CA ILE A 157 7.39 -3.76 -14.83
C ILE A 157 7.89 -2.50 -15.56
N ALA A 158 8.06 -1.41 -14.83
CA ALA A 158 8.51 -0.15 -15.41
C ALA A 158 9.92 -0.27 -16.02
N LYS A 159 10.86 -0.94 -15.31
CA LYS A 159 12.19 -1.22 -15.84
C LYS A 159 12.13 -2.07 -17.11
N SER A 160 11.28 -3.10 -17.16
CA SER A 160 11.13 -3.95 -18.35
C SER A 160 10.58 -3.19 -19.57
N LYS A 161 9.85 -2.10 -19.34
CA LYS A 161 9.34 -1.19 -20.37
C LYS A 161 10.28 -0.02 -20.70
N GLY A 162 11.48 0.00 -20.12
CA GLY A 162 12.45 1.09 -20.32
C GLY A 162 12.08 2.40 -19.60
N ILE A 163 11.13 2.38 -18.69
CA ILE A 163 10.75 3.55 -17.90
C ILE A 163 11.77 3.73 -16.79
N LYS A 164 12.39 4.90 -16.73
CA LYS A 164 13.33 5.24 -15.66
C LYS A 164 12.61 5.47 -14.34
N ILE A 165 13.16 4.92 -13.26
CA ILE A 165 12.61 5.05 -11.90
C ILE A 165 13.64 5.71 -11.00
N ASN A 166 13.19 6.72 -10.28
CA ASN A 166 13.96 7.46 -9.29
C ASN A 166 13.37 7.16 -7.89
N GLU A 167 14.06 6.31 -7.13
CA GLU A 167 13.77 6.12 -5.71
C GLU A 167 14.50 7.19 -4.92
N ARG A 168 13.77 8.16 -4.36
CA ARG A 168 14.35 9.34 -3.71
C ARG A 168 13.43 9.96 -2.67
N LYS A 169 13.95 10.82 -1.83
CA LYS A 169 13.13 11.72 -1.00
C LYS A 169 12.41 12.72 -1.91
N ILE A 170 11.13 12.94 -1.65
CA ILE A 170 10.25 13.82 -2.43
C ILE A 170 9.62 14.82 -1.48
N SER A 171 9.86 16.11 -1.71
CA SER A 171 9.23 17.16 -0.94
C SER A 171 7.76 17.36 -1.35
N PRO A 172 6.84 17.64 -0.42
CA PRO A 172 5.46 18.03 -0.77
C PRO A 172 5.38 19.25 -1.72
N LYS A 173 6.39 20.10 -1.73
CA LYS A 173 6.46 21.25 -2.64
C LYS A 173 6.63 20.84 -4.11
N GLU A 174 7.13 19.64 -4.37
CA GLU A 174 7.30 19.10 -5.73
C GLU A 174 6.00 18.57 -6.33
N ILE A 175 4.95 18.34 -5.52
CA ILE A 175 3.69 17.72 -5.98
C ILE A 175 3.13 18.43 -7.23
N GLN A 176 3.19 19.76 -7.25
CA GLN A 176 2.67 20.56 -8.37
C GLN A 176 3.48 20.42 -9.67
N SER A 177 4.71 19.89 -9.63
CA SER A 177 5.54 19.70 -10.83
C SER A 177 5.28 18.38 -11.53
N PHE A 178 4.65 17.40 -10.85
CA PHE A 178 4.33 16.10 -11.42
C PHE A 178 3.09 16.15 -12.32
N LYS A 179 3.05 15.29 -13.33
CA LYS A 179 1.95 15.20 -14.32
C LYS A 179 0.99 14.06 -14.03
N GLY A 180 1.47 12.98 -13.42
CA GLY A 180 0.66 11.82 -13.05
C GLY A 180 1.00 11.33 -11.65
N CYS A 181 0.05 10.66 -11.03
CA CYS A 181 0.21 10.07 -9.71
C CYS A 181 -0.62 8.80 -9.59
N PHE A 182 -0.09 7.80 -8.90
CA PHE A 182 -0.83 6.58 -8.57
C PHE A 182 -0.32 5.96 -7.28
N ILE A 183 -1.17 5.16 -6.65
CA ILE A 183 -0.82 4.36 -5.48
C ILE A 183 -0.76 2.88 -5.81
N THR A 184 -0.02 2.11 -5.02
CA THR A 184 0.15 0.67 -5.22
C THR A 184 0.03 -0.11 -3.91
N GLY A 185 -0.67 -1.23 -3.96
CA GLY A 185 -0.84 -2.13 -2.82
C GLY A 185 -1.61 -3.38 -3.19
N THR A 186 -1.62 -4.41 -2.35
CA THR A 186 -2.30 -5.68 -2.65
C THR A 186 -3.79 -5.46 -2.98
N ALA A 187 -4.50 -4.69 -2.18
CA ALA A 187 -5.91 -4.40 -2.41
C ALA A 187 -6.13 -3.24 -3.41
N ALA A 188 -5.28 -2.22 -3.34
CA ALA A 188 -5.35 -1.07 -4.24
C ALA A 188 -4.83 -1.39 -5.67
N GLU A 189 -4.01 -2.44 -5.81
CA GLU A 189 -3.32 -2.77 -7.07
C GLU A 189 -2.53 -1.58 -7.59
N ILE A 190 -2.81 -1.12 -8.80
CA ILE A 190 -2.38 0.18 -9.31
C ILE A 190 -3.62 1.05 -9.43
N THR A 191 -3.72 2.07 -8.61
CA THR A 191 -4.88 2.98 -8.60
C THR A 191 -4.40 4.40 -8.87
N PRO A 192 -4.89 5.04 -9.95
CA PRO A 192 -4.58 6.43 -10.26
C PRO A 192 -5.04 7.38 -9.15
N VAL A 193 -4.30 8.45 -8.96
CA VAL A 193 -4.65 9.58 -8.09
C VAL A 193 -4.99 10.78 -8.97
N ALA A 194 -6.21 11.28 -8.87
CA ALA A 194 -6.67 12.45 -9.62
C ALA A 194 -6.24 13.76 -8.99
N SER A 195 -6.13 13.80 -7.67
CA SER A 195 -5.63 15.00 -6.97
C SER A 195 -5.07 14.70 -5.59
N ILE A 196 -4.13 15.55 -5.18
CA ILE A 196 -3.65 15.68 -3.80
C ILE A 196 -3.95 17.12 -3.38
N LYS A 197 -4.93 17.32 -2.50
CA LYS A 197 -5.52 18.64 -2.22
C LYS A 197 -5.87 19.37 -3.52
N ASP A 198 -5.28 20.56 -3.73
CA ASP A 198 -5.54 21.43 -4.89
C ASP A 198 -4.70 21.07 -6.12
N CYS A 199 -3.73 20.16 -6.01
CA CYS A 199 -2.91 19.71 -7.13
C CYS A 199 -3.61 18.56 -7.86
N THR A 200 -3.84 18.70 -9.16
CA THR A 200 -4.50 17.72 -10.02
C THR A 200 -3.49 16.98 -10.89
N PHE A 201 -3.80 15.71 -11.19
CA PHE A 201 -2.99 14.83 -12.01
C PHE A 201 -3.80 14.25 -13.16
N GLU A 202 -3.13 13.96 -14.25
CA GLU A 202 -3.69 13.27 -15.38
C GLU A 202 -3.64 11.74 -15.17
N VAL A 203 -4.73 11.06 -15.45
CA VAL A 203 -4.75 9.59 -15.59
C VAL A 203 -4.24 9.26 -16.98
N CYS A 204 -2.92 9.20 -17.14
CA CYS A 204 -2.27 9.05 -18.43
C CYS A 204 -2.15 7.58 -18.87
N GLU A 205 -1.88 7.38 -20.15
CA GLU A 205 -1.71 6.07 -20.78
C GLU A 205 -0.66 5.20 -20.09
N MET A 206 0.47 5.79 -19.66
CA MET A 206 1.52 5.05 -18.92
C MET A 206 0.98 4.38 -17.65
N ILE A 207 0.17 5.08 -16.85
CA ILE A 207 -0.41 4.53 -15.62
C ILE A 207 -1.39 3.40 -15.93
N LEU A 208 -2.19 3.56 -16.96
CA LEU A 208 -3.15 2.53 -17.42
C LEU A 208 -2.44 1.29 -17.98
N ASP A 209 -1.35 1.47 -18.71
CA ASP A 209 -0.53 0.38 -19.24
C ASP A 209 0.19 -0.40 -18.12
N LEU A 210 0.73 0.30 -17.12
CA LEU A 210 1.29 -0.34 -15.92
C LEU A 210 0.23 -1.16 -15.18
N SER A 211 -0.98 -0.61 -15.01
CA SER A 211 -2.10 -1.30 -14.36
C SER A 211 -2.51 -2.55 -15.13
N SER A 212 -2.70 -2.46 -16.44
CA SER A 212 -3.05 -3.60 -17.29
C SER A 212 -1.96 -4.69 -17.27
N THR A 213 -0.68 -4.28 -17.30
CA THR A 213 0.43 -5.23 -17.22
C THR A 213 0.47 -5.93 -15.85
N TYR A 214 0.24 -5.20 -14.78
CA TYR A 214 0.16 -5.77 -13.43
C TYR A 214 -1.00 -6.77 -13.31
N GLU A 215 -2.19 -6.43 -13.82
CA GLU A 215 -3.37 -7.32 -13.81
C GLU A 215 -3.12 -8.65 -14.52
N LYS A 216 -2.38 -8.65 -15.65
CA LYS A 216 -1.95 -9.87 -16.34
C LYS A 216 -1.01 -10.72 -15.48
N ILE A 217 -0.06 -10.11 -14.79
CA ILE A 217 0.90 -10.82 -13.93
C ILE A 217 0.19 -11.52 -12.77
N VAL A 218 -0.83 -10.89 -12.18
CA VAL A 218 -1.59 -11.47 -11.06
C VAL A 218 -2.77 -12.34 -11.49
N GLY A 219 -2.88 -12.65 -12.80
CA GLY A 219 -3.84 -13.62 -13.34
C GLY A 219 -5.29 -13.14 -13.39
N LYS A 220 -5.52 -11.82 -13.50
CA LYS A 220 -6.87 -11.26 -13.61
C LYS A 220 -7.40 -11.12 -15.04
N VAL A 221 -6.57 -11.38 -16.04
CA VAL A 221 -6.91 -11.28 -17.48
C VAL A 221 -6.34 -12.47 -18.24
#